data_a4f89b77e52a1325338f9aa2e0bcc86a
#
_entry.id   a4f89b77e52a1325338f9aa2e0bcc86a
#
_cell.length_a   1.000
_cell.length_b   1.000
_cell.length_c   1.000
_cell.angle_alpha   90.00
_cell.angle_beta   90.00
_cell.angle_gamma   90.00
#
_symmetry.space_group_name_H-M   'P 1'
#
loop_
_entity.id
_entity.type
_entity.pdbx_description
1 polymer ?
#
loop_
_entity_poly.entity_id
_entity_poly.type
_entity_poly.pdbx_seq_one_letter_code
_entity_poly.pdbx_strand_id
1 'polypeptide(L)'
;MTDRMDAIELPPHFVSNILNVFGEEGAGFLRSLPALVGEMAERWELTLLPEFDNLSFNYVCPAIRRDGSEVVLKLGVPHRELLTGIEAIRLYGGNGCARLIEAAPDRGALLLERLQPGALLRPLVLEDDAAATAIVADVMASLWQPVPEQHTLLTIREWAQQLANLRPTFDGSTGPFPPYLVDAAERLFNELIASSGPLMVLHGDLHHDNILSAERAPWLAIDPQGVAGEREYEIGALLYNPLRWLPAQPEVKRIEARRIDQVADRLGLDRQRLLGWGIAQCVLSAWWDYDGSADGGDLCRETLYLAEVLCELR
;
A
#
# COMPACT_ATOMS: atom_id res chain seq x y z
N MET A 1 -27.85 1.43 24.69
CA MET A 1 -26.91 1.74 23.59
C MET A 1 -25.68 2.56 24.03
N THR A 2 -25.58 2.95 25.30
CA THR A 2 -24.53 3.82 25.85
C THR A 2 -23.32 3.08 26.46
N ASP A 3 -23.38 1.74 26.58
CA ASP A 3 -22.38 0.97 27.37
C ASP A 3 -21.22 0.37 26.55
N ARG A 4 -21.17 0.58 25.22
CA ARG A 4 -20.12 0.05 24.34
C ARG A 4 -19.04 1.08 23.92
N MET A 5 -19.25 2.36 24.28
CA MET A 5 -18.35 3.45 23.85
C MET A 5 -17.16 3.71 24.78
N ASP A 6 -17.13 3.14 25.98
CA ASP A 6 -16.15 3.51 27.00
C ASP A 6 -14.81 2.75 26.94
N ALA A 7 -14.67 1.67 26.14
CA ALA A 7 -13.38 1.03 25.90
C ALA A 7 -13.39 0.23 24.59
N ILE A 8 -12.91 0.84 23.50
CA ILE A 8 -12.47 0.06 22.32
C ILE A 8 -11.16 -0.62 22.73
N GLU A 9 -11.16 -1.95 22.79
CA GLU A 9 -9.96 -2.73 23.14
C GLU A 9 -9.09 -2.87 21.88
N LEU A 10 -8.08 -2.00 21.74
CA LEU A 10 -7.22 -1.94 20.58
C LEU A 10 -6.09 -2.97 20.68
N PRO A 11 -5.75 -3.69 19.60
CA PRO A 11 -4.62 -4.60 19.58
C PRO A 11 -3.31 -3.85 19.91
N PRO A 12 -2.42 -4.43 20.76
CA PRO A 12 -1.16 -3.75 21.14
C PRO A 12 -0.28 -3.36 19.95
N HIS A 13 -0.24 -4.18 18.91
CA HIS A 13 0.53 -3.88 17.69
C HIS A 13 -0.04 -2.67 16.93
N PHE A 14 -1.37 -2.51 16.85
CA PHE A 14 -2.00 -1.34 16.26
C PHE A 14 -1.59 -0.05 16.99
N VAL A 15 -1.66 -0.07 18.34
CA VAL A 15 -1.25 1.08 19.16
C VAL A 15 0.23 1.40 18.92
N SER A 16 1.09 0.37 18.89
CA SER A 16 2.53 0.54 18.65
C SER A 16 2.81 1.13 17.27
N ASN A 17 2.16 0.63 16.22
CA ASN A 17 2.32 1.11 14.86
C ASN A 17 1.94 2.60 14.75
N ILE A 18 0.79 2.99 15.30
CA ILE A 18 0.34 4.38 15.30
C ILE A 18 1.32 5.31 16.03
N LEU A 19 1.82 4.91 17.20
CA LEU A 19 2.77 5.71 17.96
C LEU A 19 4.13 5.82 17.27
N ASN A 20 4.62 4.75 16.69
CA ASN A 20 5.92 4.73 16.00
C ASN A 20 5.92 5.60 14.74
N VAL A 21 4.82 5.58 13.96
CA VAL A 21 4.75 6.31 12.69
C VAL A 21 4.35 7.78 12.90
N PHE A 22 3.38 8.04 13.79
CA PHE A 22 2.76 9.37 13.90
C PHE A 22 3.09 10.11 15.20
N GLY A 23 3.85 9.52 16.12
CA GLY A 23 4.30 10.16 17.36
C GLY A 23 3.15 10.80 18.16
N GLU A 24 3.25 12.09 18.47
CA GLU A 24 2.24 12.82 19.24
C GLU A 24 0.90 12.96 18.52
N GLU A 25 0.88 13.06 17.19
CA GLU A 25 -0.36 13.09 16.41
C GLU A 25 -1.08 11.74 16.53
N GLY A 26 -0.33 10.64 16.45
CA GLY A 26 -0.83 9.29 16.68
C GLY A 26 -1.38 9.10 18.08
N ALA A 27 -0.67 9.58 19.12
CA ALA A 27 -1.16 9.54 20.48
C ALA A 27 -2.46 10.36 20.65
N GLY A 28 -2.57 11.49 19.97
CA GLY A 28 -3.79 12.31 19.93
C GLY A 28 -4.95 11.56 19.27
N PHE A 29 -4.69 10.92 18.12
CA PHE A 29 -5.66 10.10 17.41
C PHE A 29 -6.17 8.94 18.29
N LEU A 30 -5.29 8.16 18.91
CA LEU A 30 -5.68 7.06 19.79
C LEU A 30 -6.55 7.50 20.96
N ARG A 31 -6.25 8.65 21.59
CA ARG A 31 -7.07 9.20 22.67
C ARG A 31 -8.47 9.62 22.18
N SER A 32 -8.58 10.16 20.98
CA SER A 32 -9.84 10.65 20.41
C SER A 32 -10.64 9.58 19.68
N LEU A 33 -10.05 8.42 19.40
CA LEU A 33 -10.63 7.37 18.54
C LEU A 33 -12.04 6.93 19.00
N PRO A 34 -12.33 6.65 20.29
CA PRO A 34 -13.68 6.25 20.69
C PRO A 34 -14.73 7.33 20.36
N ALA A 35 -14.39 8.59 20.60
CA ALA A 35 -15.28 9.72 20.29
C ALA A 35 -15.44 9.90 18.78
N LEU A 36 -14.36 9.74 18.00
CA LEU A 36 -14.39 9.83 16.55
C LEU A 36 -15.23 8.71 15.91
N VAL A 37 -15.12 7.48 16.41
CA VAL A 37 -15.97 6.35 16.00
C VAL A 37 -17.45 6.68 16.21
N GLY A 38 -17.80 7.21 17.39
CA GLY A 38 -19.17 7.63 17.69
C GLY A 38 -19.66 8.78 16.80
N GLU A 39 -18.83 9.80 16.59
CA GLU A 39 -19.13 10.94 15.71
C GLU A 39 -19.42 10.49 14.26
N MET A 40 -18.59 9.59 13.71
CA MET A 40 -18.77 9.11 12.35
C MET A 40 -19.95 8.15 12.23
N ALA A 41 -20.20 7.33 13.25
CA ALA A 41 -21.38 6.48 13.30
C ALA A 41 -22.69 7.29 13.31
N GLU A 42 -22.74 8.37 14.07
CA GLU A 42 -23.88 9.28 14.07
C GLU A 42 -24.02 10.04 12.75
N ARG A 43 -22.92 10.61 12.24
CA ARG A 43 -22.88 11.41 11.01
C ARG A 43 -23.38 10.64 9.77
N TRP A 44 -23.00 9.37 9.69
CA TRP A 44 -23.34 8.52 8.54
C TRP A 44 -24.46 7.49 8.84
N GLU A 45 -25.13 7.64 10.00
CA GLU A 45 -26.25 6.78 10.45
C GLU A 45 -25.89 5.28 10.40
N LEU A 46 -24.75 4.92 11.03
CA LEU A 46 -24.20 3.57 11.01
C LEU A 46 -24.55 2.77 12.27
N THR A 47 -24.88 1.49 12.06
CA THR A 47 -24.83 0.48 13.12
C THR A 47 -23.50 -0.24 13.00
N LEU A 48 -22.56 0.03 13.93
CA LEU A 48 -21.23 -0.56 13.91
C LEU A 48 -21.25 -2.04 14.29
N LEU A 49 -20.44 -2.83 13.61
CA LEU A 49 -20.12 -4.22 13.95
C LEU A 49 -18.73 -4.27 14.62
N PRO A 50 -18.31 -5.41 15.19
CA PRO A 50 -16.95 -5.56 15.72
C PRO A 50 -15.91 -5.23 14.65
N GLU A 51 -14.85 -4.56 15.08
CA GLU A 51 -13.69 -4.25 14.22
C GLU A 51 -13.02 -5.51 13.68
N PHE A 52 -12.25 -5.35 12.60
CA PHE A 52 -11.43 -6.44 12.07
C PHE A 52 -10.23 -6.72 13.00
N ASP A 53 -9.88 -8.00 13.16
CA ASP A 53 -8.80 -8.44 14.05
C ASP A 53 -7.40 -8.03 13.58
N ASN A 54 -7.25 -7.71 12.28
CA ASN A 54 -5.98 -7.40 11.63
C ASN A 54 -5.71 -5.90 11.44
N LEU A 55 -6.11 -5.05 12.38
CA LEU A 55 -5.83 -3.62 12.35
C LEU A 55 -4.32 -3.37 12.29
N SER A 56 -3.87 -2.47 11.39
CA SER A 56 -2.46 -2.12 11.21
C SER A 56 -2.19 -0.64 11.51
N PHE A 57 -2.53 0.26 10.58
CA PHE A 57 -2.34 1.71 10.69
C PHE A 57 -3.66 2.48 10.70
N ASN A 58 -4.77 1.79 10.48
CA ASN A 58 -6.10 2.38 10.49
C ASN A 58 -7.04 1.53 11.34
N TYR A 59 -7.95 2.20 12.05
CA TYR A 59 -9.09 1.53 12.66
C TYR A 59 -10.11 1.21 11.58
N VAL A 60 -10.50 -0.04 11.45
CA VAL A 60 -11.41 -0.50 10.39
C VAL A 60 -12.46 -1.41 10.99
N CYS A 61 -13.73 -1.06 10.79
CA CYS A 61 -14.83 -1.91 11.22
C CYS A 61 -15.94 -1.98 10.17
N PRO A 62 -16.60 -3.15 10.04
CA PRO A 62 -17.81 -3.26 9.25
C PRO A 62 -18.95 -2.49 9.91
N ALA A 63 -19.88 -1.99 9.10
CA ALA A 63 -21.06 -1.29 9.59
C ALA A 63 -22.25 -1.53 8.67
N ILE A 64 -23.44 -1.27 9.18
CA ILE A 64 -24.69 -1.34 8.44
C ILE A 64 -25.31 0.05 8.42
N ARG A 65 -25.62 0.56 7.23
CA ARG A 65 -26.34 1.82 7.03
C ARG A 65 -27.84 1.64 7.33
N ARG A 66 -28.54 2.78 7.49
CA ARG A 66 -29.98 2.81 7.74
C ARG A 66 -30.82 2.09 6.66
N ASP A 67 -30.34 2.07 5.42
CA ASP A 67 -30.99 1.37 4.30
C ASP A 67 -30.71 -0.14 4.25
N GLY A 68 -29.93 -0.66 5.22
CA GLY A 68 -29.53 -2.06 5.32
C GLY A 68 -28.29 -2.42 4.51
N SER A 69 -27.68 -1.47 3.78
CA SER A 69 -26.44 -1.74 3.03
C SER A 69 -25.26 -1.91 3.97
N GLU A 70 -24.39 -2.89 3.64
CA GLU A 70 -23.18 -3.15 4.39
C GLU A 70 -22.03 -2.29 3.85
N VAL A 71 -21.27 -1.70 4.76
CA VAL A 71 -20.18 -0.77 4.48
C VAL A 71 -19.00 -1.03 5.42
N VAL A 72 -17.87 -0.36 5.17
CA VAL A 72 -16.69 -0.38 6.03
C VAL A 72 -16.38 1.05 6.46
N LEU A 73 -16.34 1.30 7.77
CA LEU A 73 -15.81 2.53 8.36
C LEU A 73 -14.31 2.35 8.55
N LYS A 74 -13.51 3.25 7.94
CA LYS A 74 -12.06 3.31 8.10
C LYS A 74 -11.67 4.67 8.67
N LEU A 75 -10.88 4.66 9.76
CA LEU A 75 -10.39 5.86 10.45
C LEU A 75 -8.88 5.79 10.60
N GLY A 76 -8.19 6.85 10.22
CA GLY A 76 -6.74 6.97 10.35
C GLY A 76 -6.33 8.36 10.81
N VAL A 77 -5.06 8.51 11.18
CA VAL A 77 -4.48 9.84 11.43
C VAL A 77 -4.54 10.64 10.14
N PRO A 78 -5.13 11.87 10.12
CA PRO A 78 -5.14 12.70 8.93
C PRO A 78 -3.71 13.08 8.53
N HIS A 79 -3.20 12.51 7.44
CA HIS A 79 -1.88 12.81 6.89
C HIS A 79 -1.93 12.74 5.36
N ARG A 80 -0.83 13.14 4.71
CA ARG A 80 -0.83 13.32 3.26
C ARG A 80 -1.22 12.05 2.49
N GLU A 81 -0.66 10.90 2.84
CA GLU A 81 -0.94 9.63 2.15
C GLU A 81 -2.40 9.19 2.30
N LEU A 82 -3.00 9.39 3.48
CA LEU A 82 -4.43 9.15 3.65
C LEU A 82 -5.27 10.02 2.70
N LEU A 83 -4.90 11.30 2.56
CA LEU A 83 -5.62 12.25 1.69
C LEU A 83 -5.47 11.89 0.21
N THR A 84 -4.28 11.51 -0.23
CA THR A 84 -4.04 11.08 -1.62
C THR A 84 -4.70 9.74 -1.90
N GLY A 85 -4.75 8.83 -0.94
CA GLY A 85 -5.53 7.59 -1.02
C GLY A 85 -7.02 7.84 -1.20
N ILE A 86 -7.60 8.79 -0.46
CA ILE A 86 -9.01 9.20 -0.64
C ILE A 86 -9.23 9.74 -2.06
N GLU A 87 -8.31 10.56 -2.57
CA GLU A 87 -8.40 11.08 -3.94
C GLU A 87 -8.33 9.96 -4.98
N ALA A 88 -7.40 9.01 -4.82
CA ALA A 88 -7.26 7.88 -5.73
C ALA A 88 -8.54 7.02 -5.76
N ILE A 89 -9.12 6.68 -4.60
CA ILE A 89 -10.37 5.92 -4.55
C ILE A 89 -11.51 6.67 -5.25
N ARG A 90 -11.59 8.00 -5.11
CA ARG A 90 -12.55 8.83 -5.84
C ARG A 90 -12.34 8.75 -7.35
N LEU A 91 -11.09 8.90 -7.78
CA LEU A 91 -10.73 8.86 -9.20
C LEU A 91 -11.05 7.49 -9.79
N TYR A 92 -10.74 6.39 -9.10
CA TYR A 92 -11.10 5.05 -9.56
C TYR A 92 -12.60 4.86 -9.74
N GLY A 93 -13.43 5.52 -8.93
CA GLY A 93 -14.89 5.46 -9.06
C GLY A 93 -15.47 4.05 -8.96
N GLY A 94 -14.75 3.13 -8.33
CA GLY A 94 -15.08 1.71 -8.22
C GLY A 94 -14.51 0.83 -9.33
N ASN A 95 -13.79 1.37 -10.32
CA ASN A 95 -13.08 0.56 -11.31
C ASN A 95 -11.82 -0.05 -10.67
N GLY A 96 -11.73 -1.36 -10.63
CA GLY A 96 -10.60 -2.08 -10.04
C GLY A 96 -10.43 -1.94 -8.53
N CYS A 97 -11.20 -1.06 -7.85
CA CYS A 97 -11.05 -0.74 -6.43
C CYS A 97 -12.41 -0.71 -5.71
N ALA A 98 -12.42 -0.90 -4.40
CA ALA A 98 -13.58 -0.63 -3.55
C ALA A 98 -14.10 0.80 -3.75
N ARG A 99 -15.43 0.99 -3.72
CA ARG A 99 -16.03 2.31 -3.88
C ARG A 99 -15.90 3.15 -2.63
N LEU A 100 -15.58 4.44 -2.81
CA LEU A 100 -15.77 5.44 -1.77
C LEU A 100 -17.25 5.83 -1.74
N ILE A 101 -17.88 5.70 -0.59
CA ILE A 101 -19.28 6.09 -0.37
C ILE A 101 -19.32 7.51 0.17
N GLU A 102 -18.57 7.76 1.25
CA GLU A 102 -18.45 9.07 1.91
C GLU A 102 -17.02 9.28 2.40
N ALA A 103 -16.62 10.51 2.62
CA ALA A 103 -15.36 10.85 3.27
C ALA A 103 -15.47 12.11 4.12
N ALA A 104 -14.71 12.15 5.21
CA ALA A 104 -14.43 13.32 6.02
C ALA A 104 -12.90 13.45 6.19
N PRO A 105 -12.18 13.99 5.16
CA PRO A 105 -10.73 13.99 5.11
C PRO A 105 -10.07 14.70 6.30
N ASP A 106 -10.68 15.78 6.76
CA ASP A 106 -10.27 16.54 7.96
C ASP A 106 -10.35 15.74 9.27
N ARG A 107 -11.17 14.68 9.26
CA ARG A 107 -11.32 13.74 10.37
C ARG A 107 -10.58 12.42 10.14
N GLY A 108 -9.90 12.27 9.03
CA GLY A 108 -9.24 11.01 8.63
C GLY A 108 -10.21 9.85 8.43
N ALA A 109 -11.46 10.14 8.02
CA ALA A 109 -12.54 9.15 7.99
C ALA A 109 -13.02 8.87 6.57
N LEU A 110 -13.20 7.57 6.26
CA LEU A 110 -13.73 7.05 5.00
C LEU A 110 -14.85 6.07 5.30
N LEU A 111 -15.90 6.13 4.48
CA LEU A 111 -16.93 5.11 4.39
C LEU A 111 -16.80 4.43 3.03
N LEU A 112 -16.50 3.15 3.05
CA LEU A 112 -16.18 2.36 1.87
C LEU A 112 -17.22 1.27 1.62
N GLU A 113 -17.31 0.82 0.38
CA GLU A 113 -18.01 -0.40 0.01
C GLU A 113 -17.45 -1.58 0.79
N ARG A 114 -18.33 -2.42 1.37
CA ARG A 114 -17.92 -3.71 1.91
C ARG A 114 -17.84 -4.72 0.79
N LEU A 115 -16.65 -5.16 0.47
CA LEU A 115 -16.43 -6.22 -0.51
C LEU A 115 -16.84 -7.57 0.09
N GLN A 116 -17.63 -8.33 -0.64
CA GLN A 116 -18.11 -9.66 -0.28
C GLN A 116 -17.85 -10.63 -1.43
N PRO A 117 -17.37 -11.84 -1.16
CA PRO A 117 -17.10 -12.43 0.16
C PRO A 117 -15.90 -11.83 0.89
N GLY A 118 -15.06 -10.99 0.26
CA GLY A 118 -13.96 -10.28 0.89
C GLY A 118 -12.76 -11.16 1.27
N ALA A 119 -12.59 -12.31 0.58
CA ALA A 119 -11.42 -13.15 0.80
C ALA A 119 -10.16 -12.50 0.23
N LEU A 120 -9.06 -12.52 1.00
CA LEU A 120 -7.76 -12.03 0.57
C LEU A 120 -7.20 -12.85 -0.60
N LEU A 121 -6.45 -12.22 -1.50
CA LEU A 121 -5.71 -12.91 -2.56
C LEU A 121 -4.48 -13.66 -2.03
N ARG A 122 -3.92 -13.24 -0.91
CA ARG A 122 -2.69 -13.79 -0.34
C ARG A 122 -2.64 -15.32 -0.21
N PRO A 123 -3.68 -16.05 0.24
CA PRO A 123 -3.64 -17.51 0.31
C PRO A 123 -3.33 -18.16 -1.04
N LEU A 124 -3.80 -17.60 -2.15
CA LEU A 124 -3.53 -18.15 -3.48
C LEU A 124 -2.04 -18.08 -3.86
N VAL A 125 -1.30 -17.08 -3.37
CA VAL A 125 0.17 -17.00 -3.60
C VAL A 125 0.89 -18.26 -3.11
N LEU A 126 0.45 -18.82 -1.98
CA LEU A 126 1.07 -19.99 -1.37
C LEU A 126 0.75 -21.27 -2.16
N GLU A 127 -0.34 -21.29 -2.91
CA GLU A 127 -0.81 -22.43 -3.70
C GLU A 127 -0.38 -22.32 -5.17
N ASP A 128 -0.59 -21.16 -5.78
CA ASP A 128 -0.29 -20.86 -7.19
C ASP A 128 0.05 -19.37 -7.36
N ASP A 129 1.32 -19.03 -7.16
CA ASP A 129 1.82 -17.66 -7.32
C ASP A 129 1.65 -17.13 -8.76
N ALA A 130 1.66 -17.98 -9.77
CA ALA A 130 1.45 -17.55 -11.15
C ALA A 130 -0.01 -17.11 -11.39
N ALA A 131 -0.97 -17.84 -10.83
CA ALA A 131 -2.37 -17.44 -10.88
C ALA A 131 -2.62 -16.14 -10.07
N ALA A 132 -2.02 -16.02 -8.89
CA ALA A 132 -2.09 -14.80 -8.10
C ALA A 132 -1.49 -13.59 -8.83
N THR A 133 -0.33 -13.74 -9.46
CA THR A 133 0.31 -12.69 -10.28
C THR A 133 -0.57 -12.24 -11.45
N ALA A 134 -1.24 -13.19 -12.13
CA ALA A 134 -2.18 -12.86 -13.20
C ALA A 134 -3.34 -11.99 -12.72
N ILE A 135 -3.89 -12.30 -11.53
CA ILE A 135 -4.95 -11.53 -10.90
C ILE A 135 -4.47 -10.12 -10.55
N VAL A 136 -3.27 -10.00 -9.94
CA VAL A 136 -2.69 -8.67 -9.63
C VAL A 136 -2.55 -7.85 -10.91
N ALA A 137 -2.04 -8.43 -12.00
CA ALA A 137 -1.90 -7.72 -13.29
C ALA A 137 -3.26 -7.27 -13.84
N ASP A 138 -4.33 -8.07 -13.73
CA ASP A 138 -5.68 -7.69 -14.17
C ASP A 138 -6.24 -6.54 -13.32
N VAL A 139 -6.00 -6.57 -12.01
CA VAL A 139 -6.38 -5.47 -11.12
C VAL A 139 -5.60 -4.20 -11.47
N MET A 140 -4.28 -4.27 -11.69
CA MET A 140 -3.46 -3.13 -12.17
C MET A 140 -4.09 -2.50 -13.42
N ALA A 141 -4.39 -3.30 -14.43
CA ALA A 141 -4.98 -2.81 -15.68
C ALA A 141 -6.34 -2.12 -15.47
N SER A 142 -7.14 -2.58 -14.53
CA SER A 142 -8.46 -2.01 -14.23
C SER A 142 -8.39 -0.69 -13.45
N LEU A 143 -7.30 -0.45 -12.72
CA LEU A 143 -7.09 0.78 -11.94
C LEU A 143 -6.61 1.94 -12.80
N TRP A 144 -5.77 1.68 -13.80
CA TRP A 144 -5.05 2.73 -14.50
C TRP A 144 -5.96 3.66 -15.28
N GLN A 145 -5.85 4.94 -14.97
CA GLN A 145 -6.48 6.03 -15.68
C GLN A 145 -5.53 7.24 -15.71
N PRO A 146 -5.63 8.11 -16.71
CA PRO A 146 -4.80 9.30 -16.78
C PRO A 146 -4.94 10.18 -15.54
N VAL A 147 -3.81 10.71 -15.05
CA VAL A 147 -3.83 11.70 -13.97
C VAL A 147 -4.53 12.97 -14.43
N PRO A 148 -5.50 13.50 -13.66
CA PRO A 148 -6.14 14.80 -13.98
C PRO A 148 -5.12 15.95 -13.96
N GLU A 149 -5.36 17.01 -14.71
CA GLU A 149 -4.51 18.23 -14.70
C GLU A 149 -4.37 18.84 -13.30
N GLN A 150 -5.44 18.78 -12.52
CA GLN A 150 -5.44 19.22 -11.11
C GLN A 150 -5.63 18.03 -10.20
N HIS A 151 -4.64 17.73 -9.40
CA HIS A 151 -4.65 16.63 -8.45
C HIS A 151 -3.76 16.95 -7.23
N THR A 152 -4.00 16.23 -6.13
CA THR A 152 -3.18 16.27 -4.91
C THR A 152 -2.40 14.98 -4.69
N LEU A 153 -2.46 14.03 -5.65
CA LEU A 153 -1.76 12.75 -5.57
C LEU A 153 -0.27 12.95 -5.29
N LEU A 154 0.32 12.02 -4.55
CA LEU A 154 1.77 11.91 -4.44
C LEU A 154 2.38 11.64 -5.81
N THR A 155 3.63 12.02 -6.00
CA THR A 155 4.37 11.72 -7.22
C THR A 155 5.52 10.76 -6.92
N ILE A 156 5.92 9.94 -7.90
CA ILE A 156 7.11 9.11 -7.77
C ILE A 156 8.35 9.97 -7.43
N ARG A 157 8.41 11.21 -7.90
CA ARG A 157 9.49 12.15 -7.59
C ARG A 157 9.53 12.51 -6.09
N GLU A 158 8.39 12.72 -5.44
CA GLU A 158 8.32 12.97 -4.01
C GLU A 158 8.76 11.74 -3.21
N TRP A 159 8.42 10.54 -3.66
CA TRP A 159 8.90 9.31 -3.05
C TRP A 159 10.42 9.11 -3.25
N ALA A 160 10.94 9.39 -4.43
CA ALA A 160 12.39 9.37 -4.67
C ALA A 160 13.14 10.36 -3.75
N GLN A 161 12.54 11.52 -3.43
CA GLN A 161 13.11 12.48 -2.47
C GLN A 161 13.18 11.92 -1.05
N GLN A 162 12.30 11.00 -0.66
CA GLN A 162 12.39 10.33 0.65
C GLN A 162 13.63 9.44 0.72
N LEU A 163 13.98 8.73 -0.36
CA LEU A 163 15.24 7.97 -0.42
C LEU A 163 16.47 8.87 -0.29
N ALA A 164 16.41 10.09 -0.81
CA ALA A 164 17.52 11.06 -0.69
C ALA A 164 17.84 11.45 0.76
N ASN A 165 16.93 11.23 1.72
CA ASN A 165 17.18 11.43 3.15
C ASN A 165 18.07 10.33 3.77
N LEU A 166 18.25 9.19 3.11
CA LEU A 166 19.05 8.09 3.63
C LEU A 166 20.50 8.51 3.92
N ARG A 167 21.20 9.07 2.95
CA ARG A 167 22.62 9.48 3.14
C ARG A 167 22.79 10.55 4.20
N PRO A 168 22.01 11.64 4.27
CA PRO A 168 22.07 12.60 5.37
C PRO A 168 21.89 11.97 6.76
N THR A 169 21.03 10.95 6.89
CA THR A 169 20.83 10.24 8.16
C THR A 169 22.09 9.51 8.64
N PHE A 170 22.98 9.12 7.72
CA PHE A 170 24.23 8.41 8.00
C PHE A 170 25.49 9.21 7.69
N ASP A 171 25.46 10.53 7.87
CA ASP A 171 26.61 11.43 7.65
C ASP A 171 27.27 11.29 6.27
N GLY A 172 26.46 11.04 5.22
CA GLY A 172 26.91 10.86 3.84
C GLY A 172 27.23 9.41 3.46
N SER A 173 27.22 8.47 4.40
CA SER A 173 27.33 7.03 4.14
C SER A 173 25.95 6.43 3.82
N THR A 174 25.87 5.10 3.73
CA THR A 174 24.60 4.37 3.51
C THR A 174 24.16 3.56 4.73
N GLY A 175 24.85 3.71 5.88
CA GLY A 175 24.52 2.97 7.09
C GLY A 175 24.50 1.44 6.85
N PRO A 176 23.44 0.74 7.26
CA PRO A 176 23.32 -0.70 7.05
C PRO A 176 22.95 -1.10 5.62
N PHE A 177 22.65 -0.13 4.74
CA PHE A 177 22.25 -0.40 3.36
C PHE A 177 23.47 -0.65 2.48
N PRO A 178 23.50 -1.72 1.65
CA PRO A 178 24.60 -1.95 0.71
C PRO A 178 24.77 -0.75 -0.24
N PRO A 179 25.97 -0.10 -0.29
CA PRO A 179 26.16 1.12 -1.09
C PRO A 179 25.75 0.97 -2.55
N TYR A 180 26.06 -0.18 -3.17
CA TYR A 180 25.73 -0.43 -4.58
C TYR A 180 24.24 -0.49 -4.86
N LEU A 181 23.41 -0.93 -3.88
CA LEU A 181 21.94 -0.92 -4.01
C LEU A 181 21.39 0.50 -3.92
N VAL A 182 21.88 1.29 -2.98
CA VAL A 182 21.49 2.69 -2.84
C VAL A 182 21.87 3.47 -4.11
N ASP A 183 23.12 3.33 -4.60
CA ASP A 183 23.58 3.95 -5.85
C ASP A 183 22.72 3.52 -7.05
N ALA A 184 22.36 2.24 -7.12
CA ALA A 184 21.49 1.71 -8.18
C ALA A 184 20.09 2.31 -8.12
N ALA A 185 19.49 2.38 -6.92
CA ALA A 185 18.16 2.93 -6.74
C ALA A 185 18.10 4.44 -7.06
N GLU A 186 19.05 5.23 -6.54
CA GLU A 186 19.16 6.67 -6.83
C GLU A 186 19.29 6.93 -8.34
N ARG A 187 20.15 6.16 -9.03
CA ARG A 187 20.32 6.26 -10.48
C ARG A 187 19.04 5.85 -11.22
N LEU A 188 18.42 4.74 -10.84
CA LEU A 188 17.20 4.24 -11.47
C LEU A 188 16.02 5.22 -11.31
N PHE A 189 15.79 5.77 -10.12
CA PHE A 189 14.80 6.82 -9.93
C PHE A 189 15.05 8.01 -10.87
N ASN A 190 16.29 8.49 -10.97
CA ASN A 190 16.61 9.61 -11.83
C ASN A 190 16.37 9.30 -13.32
N GLU A 191 16.86 8.16 -13.81
CA GLU A 191 16.75 7.73 -15.22
C GLU A 191 15.29 7.48 -15.62
N LEU A 192 14.55 6.72 -14.79
CA LEU A 192 13.19 6.32 -15.10
C LEU A 192 12.20 7.48 -15.00
N ILE A 193 12.35 8.37 -14.00
CA ILE A 193 11.55 9.59 -13.92
C ILE A 193 11.82 10.52 -15.09
N ALA A 194 13.09 10.68 -15.51
CA ALA A 194 13.43 11.56 -16.62
C ALA A 194 12.90 11.06 -17.98
N SER A 195 12.73 9.73 -18.13
CA SER A 195 12.22 9.09 -19.34
C SER A 195 10.78 8.58 -19.20
N SER A 196 10.05 9.04 -18.17
CA SER A 196 8.70 8.58 -17.85
C SER A 196 7.72 8.85 -18.99
N GLY A 197 6.85 7.87 -19.26
CA GLY A 197 5.73 7.99 -20.16
C GLY A 197 4.55 8.79 -19.56
N PRO A 198 3.34 8.64 -20.14
CA PRO A 198 2.14 9.26 -19.59
C PRO A 198 1.89 8.83 -18.15
N LEU A 199 1.55 9.80 -17.29
CA LEU A 199 1.28 9.54 -15.88
C LEU A 199 -0.14 9.00 -15.70
N MET A 200 -0.24 7.95 -14.90
CA MET A 200 -1.48 7.32 -14.48
C MET A 200 -1.68 7.48 -12.97
N VAL A 201 -2.93 7.39 -12.55
CA VAL A 201 -3.27 7.19 -11.14
C VAL A 201 -2.91 5.78 -10.78
N LEU A 202 -1.95 5.61 -9.89
CA LEU A 202 -1.45 4.33 -9.39
C LEU A 202 -1.94 4.09 -7.97
N HIS A 203 -2.09 2.81 -7.63
CA HIS A 203 -2.35 2.39 -6.27
C HIS A 203 -1.17 2.72 -5.35
N GLY A 204 0.05 2.41 -5.81
CA GLY A 204 1.30 2.71 -5.12
C GLY A 204 1.73 1.64 -4.09
N ASP A 205 0.79 0.79 -3.65
CA ASP A 205 1.05 -0.33 -2.73
C ASP A 205 0.19 -1.56 -3.10
N LEU A 206 0.16 -1.91 -4.40
CA LEU A 206 -0.69 -2.99 -4.88
C LEU A 206 -0.02 -4.35 -4.70
N HIS A 207 -0.42 -5.07 -3.66
CA HIS A 207 0.02 -6.41 -3.38
C HIS A 207 -1.15 -7.30 -2.92
N HIS A 208 -0.86 -8.56 -2.65
CA HIS A 208 -1.87 -9.60 -2.44
C HIS A 208 -2.78 -9.38 -1.20
N ASP A 209 -2.32 -8.63 -0.18
CA ASP A 209 -3.11 -8.30 1.01
C ASP A 209 -4.04 -7.10 0.75
N ASN A 210 -3.80 -6.34 -0.33
CA ASN A 210 -4.62 -5.21 -0.76
C ASN A 210 -5.58 -5.58 -1.92
N ILE A 211 -5.81 -6.88 -2.16
CA ILE A 211 -6.75 -7.37 -3.17
C ILE A 211 -7.70 -8.37 -2.54
N LEU A 212 -9.00 -8.07 -2.63
CA LEU A 212 -10.09 -8.87 -2.08
C LEU A 212 -11.02 -9.38 -3.16
N SER A 213 -11.56 -10.57 -2.96
CA SER A 213 -12.64 -11.09 -3.80
C SER A 213 -13.93 -10.29 -3.60
N ALA A 214 -14.73 -10.12 -4.66
CA ALA A 214 -15.97 -9.35 -4.60
C ALA A 214 -17.03 -9.91 -5.56
N GLU A 215 -18.32 -9.63 -5.26
CA GLU A 215 -19.44 -10.08 -6.09
C GLU A 215 -19.54 -9.33 -7.41
N ARG A 216 -19.25 -7.99 -7.42
CA ARG A 216 -19.38 -7.17 -8.63
C ARG A 216 -18.21 -7.29 -9.60
N ALA A 217 -17.09 -7.83 -9.15
CA ALA A 217 -15.92 -8.19 -9.95
C ALA A 217 -15.15 -9.27 -9.20
N PRO A 218 -14.46 -10.19 -9.89
CA PRO A 218 -13.77 -11.29 -9.22
C PRO A 218 -12.81 -10.84 -8.12
N TRP A 219 -12.05 -9.76 -8.39
CA TRP A 219 -11.06 -9.19 -7.47
C TRP A 219 -11.05 -7.67 -7.57
N LEU A 220 -10.91 -7.00 -6.43
CA LEU A 220 -10.86 -5.55 -6.31
C LEU A 220 -9.78 -5.13 -5.32
N ALA A 221 -9.10 -4.01 -5.62
CA ALA A 221 -8.13 -3.41 -4.73
C ALA A 221 -8.80 -2.66 -3.56
N ILE A 222 -8.07 -2.54 -2.47
CA ILE A 222 -8.36 -1.69 -1.31
C ILE A 222 -7.09 -0.92 -0.93
N ASP A 223 -7.21 0.15 -0.17
CA ASP A 223 -6.10 0.87 0.48
C ASP A 223 -5.04 1.46 -0.44
N PRO A 224 -5.40 2.19 -1.52
CA PRO A 224 -4.41 2.84 -2.34
C PRO A 224 -3.72 4.00 -1.60
N GLN A 225 -2.44 4.19 -1.89
CA GLN A 225 -1.65 5.36 -1.48
C GLN A 225 -1.96 6.59 -2.34
N GLY A 226 -2.36 6.38 -3.59
CA GLY A 226 -2.68 7.45 -4.52
C GLY A 226 -1.45 8.18 -5.08
N VAL A 227 -0.81 7.55 -6.06
CA VAL A 227 0.45 8.02 -6.67
C VAL A 227 0.25 8.36 -8.13
N ALA A 228 0.79 9.51 -8.57
CA ALA A 228 0.92 9.86 -9.96
C ALA A 228 2.25 9.32 -10.51
N GLY A 229 2.18 8.39 -11.45
CA GLY A 229 3.36 7.73 -12.01
C GLY A 229 3.11 7.00 -13.32
N GLU A 230 4.17 6.48 -13.93
CA GLU A 230 4.02 5.58 -15.08
C GLU A 230 3.59 4.18 -14.64
N ARG A 231 2.93 3.46 -15.53
CA ARG A 231 2.32 2.16 -15.23
C ARG A 231 3.30 1.12 -14.69
N GLU A 232 4.51 1.12 -15.21
CA GLU A 232 5.58 0.19 -14.83
C GLU A 232 6.00 0.33 -13.37
N TYR A 233 5.78 1.49 -12.75
CA TYR A 233 6.04 1.69 -11.32
C TYR A 233 5.16 0.82 -10.42
N GLU A 234 3.94 0.49 -10.83
CA GLU A 234 2.97 -0.25 -10.00
C GLU A 234 3.44 -1.65 -9.59
N ILE A 235 4.41 -2.24 -10.30
CA ILE A 235 4.89 -3.60 -10.02
C ILE A 235 5.64 -3.72 -8.68
N GLY A 236 6.18 -2.61 -8.16
CA GLY A 236 7.12 -2.66 -7.04
C GLY A 236 6.59 -3.41 -5.83
N ALA A 237 5.40 -3.05 -5.34
CA ALA A 237 4.81 -3.71 -4.17
C ALA A 237 4.60 -5.22 -4.38
N LEU A 238 4.32 -5.68 -5.60
CA LEU A 238 4.24 -7.09 -5.94
C LEU A 238 5.59 -7.80 -5.76
N LEU A 239 6.71 -7.15 -6.12
CA LEU A 239 8.04 -7.76 -6.14
C LEU A 239 8.70 -7.87 -4.76
N TYR A 240 8.19 -7.18 -3.72
CA TYR A 240 8.69 -7.41 -2.37
C TYR A 240 7.65 -8.07 -1.44
N ASN A 241 6.50 -8.46 -1.97
CA ASN A 241 5.44 -9.11 -1.19
C ASN A 241 5.07 -10.52 -1.71
N PRO A 242 4.62 -11.43 -0.82
CA PRO A 242 4.52 -11.25 0.63
C PRO A 242 5.89 -11.37 1.31
N LEU A 243 6.26 -10.37 2.10
CA LEU A 243 7.42 -10.48 3.00
C LEU A 243 7.28 -11.70 3.92
N ARG A 244 8.38 -12.17 4.49
CA ARG A 244 8.51 -13.42 5.26
C ARG A 244 8.36 -14.69 4.42
N TRP A 245 7.49 -14.71 3.40
CA TRP A 245 7.31 -15.88 2.53
C TRP A 245 8.25 -15.84 1.32
N LEU A 246 8.23 -14.74 0.56
CA LEU A 246 8.97 -14.62 -0.69
C LEU A 246 10.50 -14.74 -0.51
N PRO A 247 11.14 -14.02 0.44
CA PRO A 247 12.58 -14.16 0.67
C PRO A 247 13.00 -15.57 1.12
N ALA A 248 12.09 -16.32 1.74
CA ALA A 248 12.35 -17.67 2.22
C ALA A 248 12.25 -18.75 1.11
N GLN A 249 11.84 -18.38 -0.12
CA GLN A 249 11.68 -19.36 -1.19
C GLN A 249 13.04 -19.76 -1.78
N PRO A 250 13.34 -21.07 -1.91
CA PRO A 250 14.60 -21.54 -2.52
C PRO A 250 14.76 -21.06 -3.97
N GLU A 251 13.65 -20.82 -4.66
CA GLU A 251 13.61 -20.42 -6.08
C GLU A 251 13.17 -18.96 -6.25
N VAL A 252 13.42 -18.09 -5.25
CA VAL A 252 12.97 -16.68 -5.27
C VAL A 252 13.34 -15.97 -6.57
N LYS A 253 14.55 -16.15 -7.08
CA LYS A 253 14.99 -15.56 -8.36
C LYS A 253 14.12 -16.00 -9.55
N ARG A 254 13.71 -17.28 -9.59
CA ARG A 254 12.82 -17.80 -10.63
C ARG A 254 11.39 -17.25 -10.47
N ILE A 255 10.93 -17.09 -9.23
CA ILE A 255 9.62 -16.50 -8.93
C ILE A 255 9.59 -15.05 -9.42
N GLU A 256 10.59 -14.26 -9.06
CA GLU A 256 10.70 -12.86 -9.46
C GLU A 256 10.80 -12.68 -10.99
N ALA A 257 11.66 -13.44 -11.64
CA ALA A 257 11.76 -13.42 -13.11
C ALA A 257 10.41 -13.71 -13.76
N ARG A 258 9.70 -14.75 -13.30
CA ARG A 258 8.38 -15.11 -13.82
C ARG A 258 7.34 -14.02 -13.58
N ARG A 259 7.28 -13.42 -12.37
CA ARG A 259 6.36 -12.31 -12.05
C ARG A 259 6.54 -11.13 -13.01
N ILE A 260 7.81 -10.74 -13.24
CA ILE A 260 8.15 -9.64 -14.15
C ILE A 260 7.75 -9.99 -15.58
N ASP A 261 8.13 -11.18 -16.07
CA ASP A 261 7.80 -11.64 -17.43
C ASP A 261 6.29 -11.72 -17.64
N GLN A 262 5.56 -12.26 -16.67
CA GLN A 262 4.12 -12.43 -16.73
C GLN A 262 3.38 -11.08 -16.75
N VAL A 263 3.81 -10.10 -15.94
CA VAL A 263 3.25 -8.75 -15.94
C VAL A 263 3.59 -8.02 -17.24
N ALA A 264 4.85 -8.11 -17.71
CA ALA A 264 5.28 -7.52 -18.97
C ALA A 264 4.45 -8.03 -20.16
N ASP A 265 4.32 -9.34 -20.28
CA ASP A 265 3.58 -10.00 -21.39
C ASP A 265 2.09 -9.68 -21.34
N ARG A 266 1.48 -9.76 -20.14
CA ARG A 266 0.03 -9.57 -19.95
C ARG A 266 -0.42 -8.14 -20.20
N LEU A 267 0.40 -7.16 -19.83
CA LEU A 267 0.06 -5.75 -19.87
C LEU A 267 0.75 -4.97 -21.00
N GLY A 268 1.64 -5.62 -21.75
CA GLY A 268 2.40 -5.00 -22.84
C GLY A 268 3.38 -3.93 -22.32
N LEU A 269 4.05 -4.20 -21.19
CA LEU A 269 4.98 -3.29 -20.53
C LEU A 269 6.44 -3.65 -20.82
N ASP A 270 7.33 -2.66 -20.71
CA ASP A 270 8.76 -2.87 -20.85
C ASP A 270 9.35 -3.62 -19.64
N ARG A 271 9.84 -4.84 -19.89
CA ARG A 271 10.42 -5.70 -18.87
C ARG A 271 11.57 -5.04 -18.09
N GLN A 272 12.43 -4.28 -18.79
CA GLN A 272 13.58 -3.64 -18.15
C GLN A 272 13.15 -2.45 -17.28
N ARG A 273 12.09 -1.75 -17.67
CA ARG A 273 11.49 -0.71 -16.83
C ARG A 273 10.84 -1.29 -15.59
N LEU A 274 10.06 -2.38 -15.72
CA LEU A 274 9.48 -3.09 -14.58
C LEU A 274 10.56 -3.51 -13.57
N LEU A 275 11.63 -4.13 -14.07
CA LEU A 275 12.77 -4.55 -13.24
C LEU A 275 13.47 -3.35 -12.58
N GLY A 276 13.68 -2.27 -13.34
CA GLY A 276 14.27 -1.06 -12.81
C GLY A 276 13.45 -0.44 -11.67
N TRP A 277 12.14 -0.33 -11.85
CA TRP A 277 11.24 0.16 -10.82
C TRP A 277 11.18 -0.78 -9.61
N GLY A 278 11.16 -2.10 -9.82
CA GLY A 278 11.22 -3.09 -8.75
C GLY A 278 12.44 -2.91 -7.85
N ILE A 279 13.64 -2.78 -8.44
CA ILE A 279 14.89 -2.54 -7.70
C ILE A 279 14.78 -1.22 -6.90
N ALA A 280 14.38 -0.14 -7.56
CA ALA A 280 14.30 1.18 -6.93
C ALA A 280 13.32 1.20 -5.75
N GLN A 281 12.15 0.57 -5.91
CA GLN A 281 11.13 0.49 -4.87
C GLN A 281 11.52 -0.43 -3.72
N CYS A 282 12.19 -1.57 -3.97
CA CYS A 282 12.68 -2.42 -2.90
C CYS A 282 13.63 -1.66 -1.97
N VAL A 283 14.57 -0.86 -2.52
CA VAL A 283 15.49 -0.06 -1.70
C VAL A 283 14.76 1.05 -0.95
N LEU A 284 13.78 1.70 -1.58
CA LEU A 284 12.96 2.72 -0.93
C LEU A 284 12.09 2.11 0.19
N SER A 285 11.45 0.96 -0.06
CA SER A 285 10.67 0.25 0.95
C SER A 285 11.53 -0.19 2.13
N ALA A 286 12.73 -0.72 1.87
CA ALA A 286 13.69 -1.05 2.92
C ALA A 286 14.08 0.18 3.76
N TRP A 287 14.17 1.37 3.14
CA TRP A 287 14.43 2.62 3.85
C TRP A 287 13.24 3.02 4.75
N TRP A 288 12.02 2.83 4.32
CA TRP A 288 10.82 3.06 5.14
C TRP A 288 10.71 2.09 6.31
N ASP A 289 11.15 0.84 6.12
CA ASP A 289 11.13 -0.21 7.13
C ASP A 289 12.33 -0.15 8.10
N TYR A 290 13.25 0.81 7.92
CA TYR A 290 14.43 0.94 8.77
C TYR A 290 14.04 1.33 10.19
N ASP A 291 14.36 0.46 11.16
CA ASP A 291 13.95 0.56 12.56
C ASP A 291 14.97 1.26 13.48
N GLY A 292 16.07 1.77 12.92
CA GLY A 292 17.15 2.42 13.68
C GLY A 292 18.19 1.45 14.24
N SER A 293 18.04 0.14 14.07
CA SER A 293 19.04 -0.85 14.51
C SER A 293 20.27 -0.88 13.61
N ALA A 294 21.37 -1.44 14.13
CA ALA A 294 22.64 -1.49 13.39
C ALA A 294 22.57 -2.31 12.09
N ASP A 295 21.63 -3.21 11.97
CA ASP A 295 21.42 -4.09 10.81
C ASP A 295 20.13 -3.76 10.04
N GLY A 296 19.41 -2.71 10.43
CA GLY A 296 18.21 -2.21 9.76
C GLY A 296 16.89 -2.88 10.13
N GLY A 297 16.93 -3.97 10.89
CA GLY A 297 15.75 -4.77 11.23
C GLY A 297 15.39 -5.81 10.18
N ASP A 298 14.47 -6.72 10.55
CA ASP A 298 14.15 -7.89 9.72
C ASP A 298 13.52 -7.53 8.37
N LEU A 299 12.53 -6.63 8.36
CA LEU A 299 11.82 -6.26 7.13
C LEU A 299 12.74 -5.54 6.14
N CYS A 300 13.55 -4.61 6.64
CA CYS A 300 14.57 -3.92 5.84
C CYS A 300 15.52 -4.93 5.18
N ARG A 301 16.06 -5.91 5.94
CA ARG A 301 16.97 -6.92 5.39
C ARG A 301 16.31 -7.82 4.34
N GLU A 302 15.08 -8.26 4.59
CA GLU A 302 14.33 -9.09 3.64
C GLU A 302 14.10 -8.34 2.33
N THR A 303 13.72 -7.07 2.40
CA THR A 303 13.46 -6.24 1.21
C THR A 303 14.76 -5.92 0.46
N LEU A 304 15.87 -5.66 1.18
CA LEU A 304 17.20 -5.48 0.54
C LEU A 304 17.67 -6.75 -0.15
N TYR A 305 17.47 -7.93 0.45
CA TYR A 305 17.76 -9.19 -0.21
C TYR A 305 16.98 -9.38 -1.52
N LEU A 306 15.70 -8.99 -1.55
CA LEU A 306 14.92 -9.02 -2.80
C LEU A 306 15.45 -8.03 -3.83
N ALA A 307 15.92 -6.84 -3.41
CA ALA A 307 16.59 -5.91 -4.32
C ALA A 307 17.86 -6.53 -4.94
N GLU A 308 18.65 -7.29 -4.17
CA GLU A 308 19.82 -8.04 -4.68
C GLU A 308 19.41 -9.07 -5.71
N VAL A 309 18.37 -9.88 -5.41
CA VAL A 309 17.81 -10.87 -6.35
C VAL A 309 17.39 -10.22 -7.66
N LEU A 310 16.69 -9.07 -7.59
CA LEU A 310 16.26 -8.32 -8.78
C LEU A 310 17.47 -7.76 -9.56
N CYS A 311 18.52 -7.29 -8.90
CA CYS A 311 19.75 -6.84 -9.57
C CYS A 311 20.42 -7.96 -10.37
N GLU A 312 20.33 -9.21 -9.92
CA GLU A 312 20.86 -10.38 -10.65
C GLU A 312 20.03 -10.77 -11.88
N LEU A 313 18.82 -10.22 -12.05
CA LEU A 313 17.95 -10.45 -13.23
C LEU A 313 18.15 -9.40 -14.34
N ARG A 314 18.90 -8.33 -14.03
CA ARG A 314 19.21 -7.24 -14.95
C ARG A 314 20.36 -7.62 -15.91
#